data_66fa839d3a5ccc09414c1b983bcbff1f
#
_entry.id   66fa839d3a5ccc09414c1b983bcbff1f
#
_cell.length_a   1.000
_cell.length_b   1.000
_cell.length_c   1.000
_cell.angle_alpha   90.00
_cell.angle_beta   90.00
_cell.angle_gamma   90.00
#
_symmetry.space_group_name_H-M   'P 1'
#
loop_
_entity.id
_entity.type
_entity.pdbx_description
1 polymer ?
#
loop_
_entity_poly.entity_id
_entity_poly.type
_entity_poly.pdbx_seq_one_letter_code
_entity_poly.pdbx_strand_id
1 'polypeptide(L)'
;PNPPTTMDELVEWLKENPGRFAYNAPGTGGAGDSFARTSVYNFLPEEAMTSDDTSWEDQWDEGFQFLTDIHQYMYTSGGSIVYPNKNQGTLDLLNQGEIDMCPNWADMVLSQRADGTLKDTIKITQIDPAFTGSLQSLAIPTFGSNEDGAYAFIDYMLTDSAQEILVKEMAAIPLVDTSNIDMTGYEDVMNLDVSNFRIMSIGDLGTDFNARWDSEIGTLG
;
A
#
# COMPACT_ATOMS: atom_id res chain seq x y z
N PRO A 1 -2.04 -6.67 -21.69
CA PRO A 1 -1.31 -5.40 -21.59
C PRO A 1 -0.39 -5.44 -20.37
N ASN A 2 0.76 -4.75 -20.44
CA ASN A 2 1.61 -4.61 -19.28
C ASN A 2 0.92 -3.65 -18.27
N PRO A 3 1.05 -3.88 -16.96
CA PRO A 3 0.55 -2.96 -15.97
C PRO A 3 1.35 -1.64 -16.01
N PRO A 4 0.77 -0.50 -15.60
CA PRO A 4 1.50 0.74 -15.47
C PRO A 4 2.63 0.60 -14.43
N THR A 5 3.77 1.21 -14.72
CA THR A 5 4.98 1.19 -13.88
C THR A 5 5.34 2.57 -13.34
N THR A 6 4.67 3.62 -13.81
CA THR A 6 4.80 5.00 -13.30
C THR A 6 3.44 5.63 -13.04
N MET A 7 3.42 6.73 -12.28
CA MET A 7 2.17 7.48 -12.03
C MET A 7 1.58 8.03 -13.33
N ASP A 8 2.41 8.50 -14.25
CA ASP A 8 1.94 9.01 -15.57
C ASP A 8 1.28 7.88 -16.37
N GLU A 9 1.91 6.71 -16.42
CA GLU A 9 1.31 5.53 -17.08
C GLU A 9 0.01 5.08 -16.40
N LEU A 10 -0.08 5.20 -15.07
CA LEU A 10 -1.33 4.93 -14.36
C LEU A 10 -2.43 5.91 -14.80
N VAL A 11 -2.13 7.19 -14.90
CA VAL A 11 -3.11 8.20 -15.34
C VAL A 11 -3.58 7.91 -16.77
N GLU A 12 -2.68 7.59 -17.68
CA GLU A 12 -3.06 7.21 -19.05
C GLU A 12 -3.92 5.94 -19.07
N TRP A 13 -3.54 4.93 -18.26
CA TRP A 13 -4.33 3.72 -18.14
C TRP A 13 -5.74 3.99 -17.58
N LEU A 14 -5.88 4.88 -16.59
CA LEU A 14 -7.17 5.29 -16.03
C LEU A 14 -8.08 5.93 -17.09
N LYS A 15 -7.52 6.79 -17.94
CA LYS A 15 -8.25 7.43 -19.06
C LYS A 15 -8.74 6.42 -20.08
N GLU A 16 -7.93 5.39 -20.37
CA GLU A 16 -8.27 4.33 -21.31
C GLU A 16 -9.25 3.31 -20.72
N ASN A 17 -9.29 3.17 -19.39
CA ASN A 17 -10.09 2.17 -18.67
C ASN A 17 -10.94 2.80 -17.56
N PRO A 18 -11.81 3.76 -17.86
CA PRO A 18 -12.60 4.45 -16.84
C PRO A 18 -13.52 3.47 -16.11
N GLY A 19 -13.60 3.62 -14.80
CA GLY A 19 -14.37 2.74 -13.92
C GLY A 19 -13.69 1.42 -13.57
N ARG A 20 -12.46 1.17 -14.03
CA ARG A 20 -11.75 -0.10 -13.80
C ARG A 20 -10.70 -0.04 -12.70
N PHE A 21 -10.65 1.05 -11.95
CA PHE A 21 -9.76 1.27 -10.82
C PHE A 21 -10.53 1.75 -9.60
N ALA A 22 -10.14 1.29 -8.41
CA ALA A 22 -10.61 1.83 -7.15
C ALA A 22 -9.49 1.82 -6.11
N TYR A 23 -9.51 2.78 -5.21
CA TYR A 23 -8.80 2.69 -3.92
C TYR A 23 -9.82 2.86 -2.79
N ASN A 24 -9.55 2.30 -1.62
CA ASN A 24 -10.47 2.47 -0.50
C ASN A 24 -10.33 3.87 0.10
N ALA A 25 -11.44 4.41 0.60
CA ALA A 25 -11.46 5.74 1.21
C ALA A 25 -10.38 5.84 2.29
N PRO A 26 -9.55 6.90 2.29
CA PRO A 26 -8.58 7.17 3.35
C PRO A 26 -9.25 7.16 4.74
N GLY A 27 -8.51 6.73 5.76
CA GLY A 27 -9.05 6.54 7.11
C GLY A 27 -9.82 5.24 7.31
N THR A 28 -10.14 4.48 6.25
CA THR A 28 -10.82 3.18 6.37
C THR A 28 -9.87 1.99 6.27
N GLY A 29 -8.66 2.19 5.76
CA GLY A 29 -7.62 1.16 5.63
C GLY A 29 -6.36 1.70 4.96
N GLY A 30 -5.20 1.19 5.40
CA GLY A 30 -3.90 1.75 5.08
C GLY A 30 -3.53 1.75 3.60
N ALA A 31 -4.11 0.88 2.76
CA ALA A 31 -3.80 0.87 1.32
C ALA A 31 -4.37 2.13 0.63
N GLY A 32 -5.59 2.54 0.98
CA GLY A 32 -6.17 3.79 0.48
C GLY A 32 -5.45 5.03 1.02
N ASP A 33 -5.07 5.01 2.31
CA ASP A 33 -4.23 6.05 2.89
C ASP A 33 -2.89 6.16 2.16
N SER A 34 -2.22 5.03 1.93
CA SER A 34 -0.94 4.98 1.23
C SER A 34 -1.07 5.54 -0.19
N PHE A 35 -2.08 5.11 -0.95
CA PHE A 35 -2.31 5.60 -2.30
C PHE A 35 -2.55 7.11 -2.33
N ALA A 36 -3.56 7.58 -1.60
CA ALA A 36 -3.96 8.99 -1.64
C ALA A 36 -2.84 9.92 -1.14
N ARG A 37 -2.26 9.61 0.03
CA ARG A 37 -1.18 10.41 0.63
C ARG A 37 0.06 10.41 -0.25
N THR A 38 0.51 9.24 -0.71
CA THR A 38 1.70 9.15 -1.57
C THR A 38 1.49 9.91 -2.88
N SER A 39 0.30 9.82 -3.48
CA SER A 39 -0.02 10.56 -4.69
C SER A 39 0.10 12.08 -4.49
N VAL A 40 -0.37 12.62 -3.37
CA VAL A 40 -0.23 14.04 -3.03
C VAL A 40 1.23 14.38 -2.72
N TYR A 41 1.90 13.58 -1.91
CA TYR A 41 3.29 13.82 -1.51
C TYR A 41 4.32 13.64 -2.64
N ASN A 42 3.93 13.07 -3.78
CA ASN A 42 4.76 13.08 -4.99
C ASN A 42 5.02 14.50 -5.54
N PHE A 43 4.22 15.49 -5.14
CA PHE A 43 4.38 16.91 -5.50
C PHE A 43 5.18 17.71 -4.46
N LEU A 44 5.59 17.08 -3.35
CA LEU A 44 6.36 17.69 -2.28
C LEU A 44 7.81 17.17 -2.28
N PRO A 45 8.74 17.90 -1.63
CA PRO A 45 10.07 17.38 -1.35
C PRO A 45 10.00 16.09 -0.50
N GLU A 46 10.97 15.19 -0.69
CA GLU A 46 10.99 13.88 -0.02
C GLU A 46 10.96 13.98 1.51
N GLU A 47 11.62 14.99 2.08
CA GLU A 47 11.63 15.24 3.53
C GLU A 47 10.23 15.45 4.12
N ALA A 48 9.26 15.90 3.34
CA ALA A 48 7.88 16.07 3.80
C ALA A 48 7.25 14.74 4.23
N MET A 49 7.67 13.62 3.65
CA MET A 49 7.11 12.30 3.98
C MET A 49 7.45 11.83 5.39
N THR A 50 8.45 12.43 6.04
CA THR A 50 8.89 12.07 7.39
C THR A 50 8.88 13.26 8.35
N SER A 51 8.03 14.24 8.09
CA SER A 51 7.90 15.47 8.88
C SER A 51 6.46 15.65 9.34
N ASP A 52 6.28 16.09 10.58
CA ASP A 52 5.01 16.47 11.18
C ASP A 52 4.79 18.00 11.20
N ASP A 53 5.61 18.75 10.44
CA ASP A 53 5.47 20.20 10.31
C ASP A 53 4.19 20.55 9.54
N THR A 54 3.27 21.22 10.21
CA THR A 54 1.95 21.60 9.63
C THR A 54 2.05 22.55 8.45
N SER A 55 3.19 23.21 8.23
CA SER A 55 3.40 24.06 7.05
C SER A 55 3.38 23.27 5.72
N TRP A 56 3.52 21.94 5.76
CA TRP A 56 3.38 21.10 4.57
C TRP A 56 1.94 21.07 4.01
N GLU A 57 0.93 21.34 4.83
CA GLU A 57 -0.46 21.42 4.40
C GLU A 57 -0.68 22.51 3.32
N ASP A 58 0.04 23.64 3.44
CA ASP A 58 -0.02 24.72 2.47
C ASP A 58 0.47 24.33 1.06
N GLN A 59 1.13 23.18 0.93
CA GLN A 59 1.69 22.68 -0.32
C GLN A 59 0.92 21.48 -0.91
N TRP A 60 -0.18 21.06 -0.31
CA TRP A 60 -0.97 19.93 -0.80
C TRP A 60 -1.85 20.22 -2.02
N ASP A 61 -2.05 21.47 -2.39
CA ASP A 61 -3.04 21.87 -3.41
C ASP A 61 -2.84 21.18 -4.76
N GLU A 62 -1.58 21.08 -5.23
CA GLU A 62 -1.27 20.42 -6.51
C GLU A 62 -1.58 18.92 -6.47
N GLY A 63 -1.28 18.26 -5.36
CA GLY A 63 -1.59 16.85 -5.16
C GLY A 63 -3.09 16.58 -5.02
N PHE A 64 -3.84 17.46 -4.34
CA PHE A 64 -5.29 17.35 -4.26
C PHE A 64 -5.96 17.64 -5.61
N GLN A 65 -5.40 18.53 -6.40
CA GLN A 65 -5.84 18.73 -7.79
C GLN A 65 -5.64 17.45 -8.61
N PHE A 66 -4.49 16.77 -8.46
CA PHE A 66 -4.25 15.47 -9.10
C PHE A 66 -5.33 14.43 -8.70
N LEU A 67 -5.66 14.30 -7.40
CA LEU A 67 -6.73 13.39 -6.95
C LEU A 67 -8.09 13.76 -7.54
N THR A 68 -8.39 15.06 -7.66
CA THR A 68 -9.61 15.59 -8.31
C THR A 68 -9.64 15.21 -9.79
N ASP A 69 -8.52 15.35 -10.49
CA ASP A 69 -8.44 15.09 -11.93
C ASP A 69 -8.65 13.61 -12.25
N ILE A 70 -8.17 12.70 -11.41
CA ILE A 70 -8.36 11.25 -11.61
C ILE A 70 -9.73 10.76 -11.12
N HIS A 71 -10.42 11.51 -10.26
CA HIS A 71 -11.69 11.10 -9.65
C HIS A 71 -12.70 10.58 -10.68
N GLN A 72 -12.86 11.28 -11.80
CA GLN A 72 -13.82 10.93 -12.86
C GLN A 72 -13.60 9.55 -13.50
N TYR A 73 -12.42 8.94 -13.29
CA TYR A 73 -12.06 7.62 -13.84
C TYR A 73 -12.20 6.51 -12.81
N MET A 74 -12.55 6.83 -11.57
CA MET A 74 -12.71 5.82 -10.50
C MET A 74 -13.92 4.92 -10.74
N TYR A 75 -13.95 3.80 -10.03
CA TYR A 75 -15.04 2.84 -10.07
C TYR A 75 -16.39 3.50 -9.74
N THR A 76 -17.43 3.11 -10.50
CA THR A 76 -18.79 3.60 -10.30
C THR A 76 -19.75 2.48 -9.96
N SER A 77 -20.67 2.75 -9.05
CA SER A 77 -21.79 1.88 -8.73
C SER A 77 -23.07 2.71 -8.66
N GLY A 78 -24.12 2.27 -9.34
CA GLY A 78 -25.38 2.98 -9.38
C GLY A 78 -25.32 4.36 -10.07
N GLY A 79 -24.26 4.63 -10.85
CA GLY A 79 -24.04 5.90 -11.55
C GLY A 79 -23.26 6.94 -10.75
N SER A 80 -22.82 6.61 -9.56
CA SER A 80 -21.94 7.46 -8.74
C SER A 80 -20.59 6.79 -8.51
N ILE A 81 -19.54 7.60 -8.36
CA ILE A 81 -18.20 7.11 -7.99
C ILE A 81 -18.25 6.61 -6.55
N VAL A 82 -17.62 5.46 -6.32
CA VAL A 82 -17.61 4.80 -5.03
C VAL A 82 -16.19 4.49 -4.61
N TYR A 83 -15.84 4.94 -3.41
CA TYR A 83 -14.62 4.56 -2.71
C TYR A 83 -14.95 3.43 -1.73
N PRO A 84 -14.45 2.21 -1.97
CA PRO A 84 -14.73 1.06 -1.09
C PRO A 84 -14.29 1.33 0.35
N ASN A 85 -14.97 0.67 1.28
CA ASN A 85 -14.57 0.70 2.68
C ASN A 85 -13.56 -0.43 2.94
N LYS A 86 -12.43 -0.09 3.55
CA LYS A 86 -11.32 -0.99 3.89
C LYS A 86 -10.60 -1.57 2.66
N ASN A 87 -9.39 -2.05 2.90
CA ASN A 87 -8.59 -2.75 1.88
C ASN A 87 -9.33 -3.95 1.28
N GLN A 88 -10.11 -4.67 2.09
CA GLN A 88 -10.88 -5.82 1.60
C GLN A 88 -11.92 -5.43 0.56
N GLY A 89 -12.56 -4.28 0.70
CA GLY A 89 -13.55 -3.82 -0.27
C GLY A 89 -12.99 -3.66 -1.69
N THR A 90 -11.75 -3.21 -1.83
CA THR A 90 -11.09 -3.13 -3.16
C THR A 90 -10.71 -4.52 -3.69
N LEU A 91 -10.25 -5.43 -2.83
CA LEU A 91 -9.94 -6.81 -3.23
C LEU A 91 -11.19 -7.57 -3.66
N ASP A 92 -12.33 -7.35 -3.00
CA ASP A 92 -13.59 -7.96 -3.37
C ASP A 92 -14.04 -7.54 -4.78
N LEU A 93 -13.94 -6.22 -5.09
CA LEU A 93 -14.25 -5.71 -6.44
C LEU A 93 -13.30 -6.29 -7.49
N LEU A 94 -12.00 -6.37 -7.18
CA LEU A 94 -11.00 -6.95 -8.07
C LEU A 94 -11.28 -8.45 -8.33
N ASN A 95 -11.59 -9.20 -7.28
CA ASN A 95 -11.91 -10.62 -7.38
C ASN A 95 -13.19 -10.89 -8.15
N GLN A 96 -14.20 -10.02 -8.05
CA GLN A 96 -15.45 -10.08 -8.80
C GLN A 96 -15.24 -9.66 -10.27
N GLY A 97 -14.16 -8.98 -10.61
CA GLY A 97 -13.89 -8.45 -11.95
C GLY A 97 -14.61 -7.14 -12.24
N GLU A 98 -15.09 -6.46 -11.21
CA GLU A 98 -15.69 -5.11 -11.32
C GLU A 98 -14.61 -4.06 -11.63
N ILE A 99 -13.41 -4.25 -11.09
CA ILE A 99 -12.22 -3.45 -11.40
C ILE A 99 -11.09 -4.36 -11.88
N ASP A 100 -10.08 -3.77 -12.51
CA ASP A 100 -8.89 -4.48 -13.01
C ASP A 100 -7.64 -4.18 -12.19
N MET A 101 -7.65 -3.10 -11.41
CA MET A 101 -6.50 -2.66 -10.62
C MET A 101 -6.94 -1.92 -9.36
N CYS A 102 -6.20 -2.12 -8.27
CA CYS A 102 -6.32 -1.35 -7.03
C CYS A 102 -4.99 -1.35 -6.27
N PRO A 103 -4.68 -0.31 -5.49
CA PRO A 103 -3.62 -0.38 -4.49
C PRO A 103 -4.06 -1.31 -3.36
N ASN A 104 -3.14 -2.16 -2.90
CA ASN A 104 -3.39 -2.99 -1.72
C ASN A 104 -2.07 -3.43 -1.07
N TRP A 105 -2.17 -4.02 0.12
CA TRP A 105 -1.04 -4.62 0.79
C TRP A 105 -0.69 -5.97 0.15
N ALA A 106 0.59 -6.18 -0.15
CA ALA A 106 1.06 -7.40 -0.79
C ALA A 106 0.76 -8.66 0.04
N ASP A 107 0.90 -8.58 1.36
CA ASP A 107 0.61 -9.67 2.30
C ASP A 107 -0.86 -10.11 2.25
N MET A 108 -1.80 -9.17 2.16
CA MET A 108 -3.24 -9.48 2.01
C MET A 108 -3.51 -10.22 0.69
N VAL A 109 -2.91 -9.77 -0.41
CA VAL A 109 -3.09 -10.41 -1.72
C VAL A 109 -2.51 -11.82 -1.71
N LEU A 110 -1.30 -12.00 -1.19
CA LEU A 110 -0.61 -13.29 -1.14
C LEU A 110 -1.33 -14.30 -0.25
N SER A 111 -1.73 -13.87 0.96
CA SER A 111 -2.48 -14.74 1.88
C SER A 111 -3.80 -15.21 1.29
N GLN A 112 -4.57 -14.31 0.67
CA GLN A 112 -5.86 -14.63 0.08
C GLN A 112 -5.75 -15.43 -1.23
N ARG A 113 -4.63 -15.33 -1.95
CA ARG A 113 -4.33 -16.25 -3.06
C ARG A 113 -3.99 -17.64 -2.54
N ALA A 114 -3.18 -17.72 -1.48
CA ALA A 114 -2.75 -18.98 -0.89
C ALA A 114 -3.93 -19.79 -0.31
N ASP A 115 -4.91 -19.12 0.29
CA ASP A 115 -6.11 -19.77 0.84
C ASP A 115 -7.27 -19.95 -0.19
N GLY A 116 -7.09 -19.46 -1.42
CA GLY A 116 -8.05 -19.57 -2.52
C GLY A 116 -9.20 -18.55 -2.47
N THR A 117 -9.17 -17.58 -1.58
CA THR A 117 -10.16 -16.48 -1.52
C THR A 117 -10.04 -15.55 -2.71
N LEU A 118 -8.81 -15.24 -3.12
CA LEU A 118 -8.52 -14.49 -4.35
C LEU A 118 -8.10 -15.41 -5.49
N LYS A 119 -8.45 -15.02 -6.71
CA LYS A 119 -8.01 -15.70 -7.92
C LYS A 119 -6.48 -15.65 -8.06
N ASP A 120 -5.87 -16.75 -8.46
CA ASP A 120 -4.43 -16.87 -8.72
C ASP A 120 -3.95 -16.05 -9.94
N THR A 121 -4.91 -15.62 -10.78
CA THR A 121 -4.66 -14.73 -11.93
C THR A 121 -4.40 -13.28 -11.52
N ILE A 122 -4.75 -12.88 -10.30
CA ILE A 122 -4.44 -11.55 -9.76
C ILE A 122 -2.94 -11.48 -9.49
N LYS A 123 -2.28 -10.47 -10.03
CA LYS A 123 -0.83 -10.26 -9.92
C LYS A 123 -0.52 -9.03 -9.10
N ILE A 124 0.66 -9.04 -8.48
CA ILE A 124 1.21 -7.88 -7.77
C ILE A 124 2.18 -7.18 -8.71
N THR A 125 2.10 -5.86 -8.78
CA THR A 125 3.01 -4.99 -9.51
C THR A 125 3.40 -3.82 -8.63
N GLN A 126 4.46 -3.12 -9.01
CA GLN A 126 4.96 -1.93 -8.32
C GLN A 126 5.00 -0.76 -9.30
N ILE A 127 4.72 0.42 -8.78
CA ILE A 127 4.78 1.68 -9.53
C ILE A 127 5.96 2.52 -9.01
N ASP A 128 6.54 3.37 -9.85
CA ASP A 128 7.59 4.31 -9.51
C ASP A 128 7.09 5.76 -9.66
N PRO A 129 7.24 6.63 -8.64
CA PRO A 129 7.74 6.36 -7.28
C PRO A 129 6.86 5.35 -6.54
N ALA A 130 7.48 4.47 -5.75
CA ALA A 130 6.76 3.44 -5.01
C ALA A 130 5.81 4.05 -3.97
N PHE A 131 4.73 3.33 -3.70
CA PHE A 131 3.89 3.64 -2.55
C PHE A 131 4.62 3.32 -1.24
N THR A 132 4.01 3.67 -0.11
CA THR A 132 4.63 3.42 1.19
C THR A 132 4.65 1.93 1.51
N GLY A 133 5.77 1.48 2.07
CA GLY A 133 5.91 0.18 2.71
C GLY A 133 6.00 0.32 4.22
N SER A 134 5.88 -0.78 4.93
CA SER A 134 6.11 -0.82 6.37
C SER A 134 7.14 -1.88 6.73
N LEU A 135 8.04 -1.54 7.66
CA LEU A 135 8.98 -2.47 8.26
C LEU A 135 8.42 -2.93 9.60
N GLN A 136 8.33 -4.24 9.79
CA GLN A 136 8.04 -4.79 11.10
C GLN A 136 9.32 -4.78 11.93
N SER A 137 9.25 -4.25 13.14
CA SER A 137 10.41 -4.09 14.02
C SER A 137 10.20 -4.80 15.34
N LEU A 138 11.28 -5.38 15.86
CA LEU A 138 11.34 -5.89 17.23
C LEU A 138 12.09 -4.87 18.09
N ALA A 139 11.54 -4.56 19.25
CA ALA A 139 12.16 -3.64 20.21
C ALA A 139 12.28 -4.29 21.58
N ILE A 140 13.40 -4.02 22.26
CA ILE A 140 13.62 -4.44 23.63
C ILE A 140 13.33 -3.26 24.55
N PRO A 141 12.28 -3.32 25.40
CA PRO A 141 11.99 -2.23 26.32
C PRO A 141 13.08 -2.09 27.38
N THR A 142 13.45 -0.88 27.74
CA THR A 142 14.51 -0.57 28.73
C THR A 142 14.25 -1.14 30.12
N PHE A 143 13.00 -1.46 30.43
CA PHE A 143 12.58 -2.10 31.70
C PHE A 143 12.35 -3.61 31.55
N GLY A 144 12.78 -4.22 30.46
CA GLY A 144 12.70 -5.67 30.24
C GLY A 144 13.55 -6.44 31.25
N SER A 145 13.01 -7.54 31.76
CA SER A 145 13.69 -8.34 32.80
C SER A 145 14.58 -9.48 32.23
N ASN A 146 14.57 -9.72 30.93
CA ASN A 146 15.32 -10.79 30.26
C ASN A 146 15.88 -10.30 28.93
N GLU A 147 16.89 -9.46 28.99
CA GLU A 147 17.53 -8.86 27.79
C GLU A 147 18.22 -9.92 26.93
N ASP A 148 18.95 -10.88 27.56
CA ASP A 148 19.61 -11.97 26.82
C ASP A 148 18.60 -12.83 26.04
N GLY A 149 17.46 -13.13 26.64
CA GLY A 149 16.39 -13.85 25.96
C GLY A 149 15.77 -13.06 24.81
N ALA A 150 15.67 -11.74 24.95
CA ALA A 150 15.17 -10.87 23.87
C ALA A 150 16.15 -10.84 22.69
N TYR A 151 17.46 -10.72 22.93
CA TYR A 151 18.46 -10.81 21.87
C TYR A 151 18.44 -12.17 21.19
N ALA A 152 18.38 -13.26 21.96
CA ALA A 152 18.30 -14.61 21.39
C ALA A 152 17.06 -14.80 20.50
N PHE A 153 15.93 -14.17 20.85
CA PHE A 153 14.74 -14.17 20.00
C PHE A 153 14.94 -13.36 18.71
N ILE A 154 15.55 -12.17 18.79
CA ILE A 154 15.86 -11.35 17.61
C ILE A 154 16.80 -12.12 16.67
N ASP A 155 17.85 -12.74 17.20
CA ASP A 155 18.79 -13.56 16.42
C ASP A 155 18.07 -14.74 15.74
N TYR A 156 17.17 -15.42 16.46
CA TYR A 156 16.34 -16.46 15.87
C TYR A 156 15.48 -15.97 14.72
N MET A 157 14.86 -14.79 14.85
CA MET A 157 14.00 -14.20 13.80
C MET A 157 14.76 -13.88 12.51
N LEU A 158 16.09 -13.77 12.55
CA LEU A 158 16.95 -13.58 11.38
C LEU A 158 17.49 -14.89 10.78
N THR A 159 17.07 -16.05 11.28
CA THR A 159 17.42 -17.34 10.68
C THR A 159 16.55 -17.67 9.47
N ASP A 160 17.09 -18.45 8.50
CA ASP A 160 16.34 -18.89 7.32
C ASP A 160 15.02 -19.55 7.71
N SER A 161 15.03 -20.41 8.74
CA SER A 161 13.84 -21.14 9.21
C SER A 161 12.75 -20.21 9.78
N ALA A 162 13.13 -19.18 10.52
CA ALA A 162 12.16 -18.20 11.03
C ALA A 162 11.61 -17.32 9.91
N GLN A 163 12.47 -16.88 8.99
CA GLN A 163 12.05 -16.09 7.83
C GLN A 163 11.13 -16.91 6.89
N GLU A 164 11.37 -18.20 6.71
CA GLU A 164 10.48 -19.06 5.95
C GLU A 164 9.08 -19.18 6.59
N ILE A 165 9.01 -19.27 7.92
CA ILE A 165 7.73 -19.23 8.64
C ILE A 165 7.03 -17.89 8.42
N LEU A 166 7.74 -16.76 8.50
CA LEU A 166 7.15 -15.44 8.25
C LEU A 166 6.61 -15.30 6.83
N VAL A 167 7.32 -15.83 5.83
CA VAL A 167 6.82 -15.87 4.44
C VAL A 167 5.52 -16.65 4.35
N LYS A 168 5.50 -17.87 4.88
CA LYS A 168 4.37 -18.81 4.74
C LYS A 168 3.14 -18.40 5.56
N GLU A 169 3.36 -17.91 6.78
CA GLU A 169 2.25 -17.63 7.71
C GLU A 169 1.77 -16.17 7.64
N MET A 170 2.63 -15.26 7.22
CA MET A 170 2.34 -13.81 7.22
C MET A 170 2.51 -13.16 5.86
N ALA A 171 2.92 -13.91 4.83
CA ALA A 171 3.29 -13.37 3.53
C ALA A 171 4.32 -12.21 3.61
N ALA A 172 5.20 -12.28 4.62
CA ALA A 172 6.21 -11.27 4.85
C ALA A 172 7.31 -11.33 3.79
N ILE A 173 7.88 -10.16 3.45
CA ILE A 173 9.08 -10.09 2.61
C ILE A 173 10.29 -10.43 3.48
N PRO A 174 11.09 -11.47 3.13
CA PRO A 174 12.25 -11.85 3.93
C PRO A 174 13.29 -10.74 4.02
N LEU A 175 13.96 -10.64 5.17
CA LEU A 175 15.05 -9.68 5.43
C LEU A 175 16.45 -10.30 5.29
N VAL A 176 16.52 -11.57 4.89
CA VAL A 176 17.78 -12.31 4.70
C VAL A 176 17.90 -12.80 3.26
N ASP A 177 19.05 -13.35 2.90
CA ASP A 177 19.25 -14.02 1.61
C ASP A 177 18.22 -15.15 1.44
N THR A 178 17.45 -15.10 0.37
CA THR A 178 16.35 -16.02 0.10
C THR A 178 16.77 -17.33 -0.56
N SER A 179 18.07 -17.53 -0.84
CA SER A 179 18.58 -18.73 -1.53
C SER A 179 18.24 -20.05 -0.83
N ASN A 180 18.02 -20.02 0.50
CA ASN A 180 17.69 -21.18 1.33
C ASN A 180 16.23 -21.18 1.82
N ILE A 181 15.39 -20.24 1.35
CA ILE A 181 14.01 -20.09 1.76
C ILE A 181 13.09 -20.61 0.65
N ASP A 182 12.13 -21.45 0.99
CA ASP A 182 11.10 -21.88 0.05
C ASP A 182 10.09 -20.74 -0.22
N MET A 183 10.23 -20.12 -1.39
CA MET A 183 9.39 -19.01 -1.86
C MET A 183 8.24 -19.47 -2.77
N THR A 184 7.94 -20.77 -2.80
CA THR A 184 6.87 -21.31 -3.65
C THR A 184 5.52 -20.64 -3.34
N GLY A 185 4.90 -20.04 -4.35
CA GLY A 185 3.64 -19.29 -4.22
C GLY A 185 3.81 -17.81 -3.86
N TYR A 186 5.04 -17.36 -3.59
CA TYR A 186 5.38 -15.98 -3.22
C TYR A 186 6.34 -15.31 -4.22
N GLU A 187 6.44 -15.86 -5.43
CA GLU A 187 7.38 -15.42 -6.48
C GLU A 187 7.17 -13.94 -6.87
N ASP A 188 5.93 -13.45 -6.79
CA ASP A 188 5.61 -12.05 -7.12
C ASP A 188 6.37 -11.07 -6.21
N VAL A 189 6.63 -11.45 -4.94
CA VAL A 189 7.39 -10.63 -3.98
C VAL A 189 8.85 -10.47 -4.40
N MET A 190 9.43 -11.50 -5.02
CA MET A 190 10.82 -11.47 -5.49
C MET A 190 11.04 -10.47 -6.62
N ASN A 191 9.96 -10.03 -7.27
CA ASN A 191 10.01 -9.05 -8.36
C ASN A 191 9.81 -7.61 -7.85
N LEU A 192 9.52 -7.43 -6.56
CA LEU A 192 9.35 -6.09 -5.97
C LEU A 192 10.73 -5.52 -5.62
N ASP A 193 10.97 -4.28 -6.00
CA ASP A 193 12.13 -3.53 -5.54
C ASP A 193 11.86 -2.94 -4.16
N VAL A 194 12.20 -3.70 -3.13
CA VAL A 194 11.99 -3.27 -1.73
C VAL A 194 12.89 -2.10 -1.32
N SER A 195 13.98 -1.84 -2.08
CA SER A 195 14.84 -0.70 -1.82
C SER A 195 14.17 0.64 -2.15
N ASN A 196 13.15 0.62 -3.00
CA ASN A 196 12.37 1.78 -3.41
C ASN A 196 11.14 2.03 -2.51
N PHE A 197 10.86 1.18 -1.52
CA PHE A 197 9.77 1.42 -0.60
C PHE A 197 10.02 2.71 0.19
N ARG A 198 9.00 3.57 0.20
CA ARG A 198 9.06 4.83 0.93
C ARG A 198 8.42 4.69 2.31
N ILE A 199 8.98 5.38 3.28
CA ILE A 199 8.44 5.44 4.64
C ILE A 199 7.68 6.76 4.77
N MET A 200 6.46 6.69 5.30
CA MET A 200 5.68 7.88 5.62
C MET A 200 5.45 7.94 7.13
N SER A 201 5.86 9.05 7.75
CA SER A 201 5.69 9.33 9.16
C SER A 201 5.39 10.83 9.34
N ILE A 202 4.12 11.19 9.19
CA ILE A 202 3.65 12.58 9.10
C ILE A 202 2.83 13.00 10.34
N GLY A 203 2.83 12.19 11.40
CA GLY A 203 2.14 12.52 12.64
C GLY A 203 0.65 12.82 12.44
N ASP A 204 0.18 13.87 13.09
CA ASP A 204 -1.23 14.30 13.06
C ASP A 204 -1.68 14.82 11.68
N LEU A 205 -0.74 15.23 10.80
CA LEU A 205 -1.04 15.59 9.41
C LEU A 205 -1.83 14.51 8.66
N GLY A 206 -1.67 13.24 9.05
CA GLY A 206 -2.46 12.15 8.49
C GLY A 206 -3.96 12.27 8.76
N THR A 207 -4.35 12.85 9.91
CA THR A 207 -5.75 13.12 10.25
C THR A 207 -6.28 14.30 9.45
N ASP A 208 -5.50 15.37 9.35
CA ASP A 208 -5.86 16.59 8.61
C ASP A 208 -5.98 16.29 7.11
N PHE A 209 -5.07 15.46 6.58
CA PHE A 209 -5.16 14.96 5.22
C PHE A 209 -6.48 14.22 4.94
N ASN A 210 -6.86 13.29 5.82
CA ASN A 210 -8.10 12.53 5.66
C ASN A 210 -9.33 13.44 5.72
N ALA A 211 -9.34 14.43 6.63
CA ALA A 211 -10.42 15.40 6.72
C ALA A 211 -10.54 16.25 5.44
N ARG A 212 -9.42 16.68 4.87
CA ARG A 212 -9.39 17.41 3.60
C ARG A 212 -9.85 16.51 2.44
N TRP A 213 -9.39 15.26 2.38
CA TRP A 213 -9.82 14.31 1.39
C TRP A 213 -11.33 14.07 1.43
N ASP A 214 -11.89 13.86 2.62
CA ASP A 214 -13.33 13.67 2.80
C ASP A 214 -14.14 14.86 2.27
N SER A 215 -13.65 16.09 2.49
CA SER A 215 -14.35 17.30 2.09
C SER A 215 -14.20 17.64 0.60
N GLU A 216 -13.05 17.38 -0.01
CA GLU A 216 -12.74 17.81 -1.37
C GLU A 216 -12.91 16.70 -2.41
N ILE A 217 -12.58 15.44 -2.07
CA ILE A 217 -12.62 14.31 -2.98
C ILE A 217 -13.83 13.41 -2.68
N GLY A 218 -14.04 13.06 -1.42
CA GLY A 218 -15.12 12.16 -0.99
C GLY A 218 -16.53 12.71 -1.31
N THR A 219 -16.66 14.01 -1.49
CA THR A 219 -17.93 14.70 -1.82
C THR A 219 -18.15 14.95 -3.30
N LEU A 220 -17.18 14.65 -4.18
CA LEU A 220 -17.28 14.85 -5.63
C LEU A 220 -18.26 13.88 -6.32
N GLY A 221 -19.07 13.12 -5.66
CA GLY A 221 -20.00 12.07 -6.04
C GLY A 221 -20.68 12.04 -7.38
#